data_6c601a3a3be4f0e5d62879ecfcac4117
#
_entry.id   6c601a3a3be4f0e5d62879ecfcac4117
#
_cell.length_a   1.000
_cell.length_b   1.000
_cell.length_c   1.000
_cell.angle_alpha   90.00
_cell.angle_beta   90.00
_cell.angle_gamma   90.00
#
_symmetry.space_group_name_H-M   'P 1'
#
loop_
_entity.id
_entity.type
_entity.pdbx_description
1 polymer ?
#
loop_
_entity_poly.entity_id
_entity_poly.type
_entity_poly.pdbx_seq_one_letter_code
_entity_poly.pdbx_strand_id
1 'polypeptide(L)'
;MNPSEIITNYLDDLTDEVVYSHASDIDTVAYVLGIDHNYLSSQVRLHIPWFSEEEIQEADGVIVIRQILAQLRNELSDFSINYKAHRALNGIEILAGNAQLVKKNGEMWIADSSKKEPIIKFCNVPPSFGLEIQKSMHYIHHARFDTKYHFGLTMTEYVAPLCYASFSDNDRKYLDNALLCALPDGCTKSHKIAVMTRAFGYNPLPKNMMSTLFSCSAKELKNHGYDYIVTALNPYLGFKGSIFWGASYFPFATSPMSYIYDRYGKYLNRRNAISGNVTEQKYTTPPILWLVHPLNRRDLNIWEKAKEYTVYNISQEEYAKG
;
A
#
# COMPACT_ATOMS: atom_id res chain seq x y z
N MET A 1 -12.84 19.50 -2.75
CA MET A 1 -11.45 19.17 -3.17
C MET A 1 -11.43 17.70 -3.54
N ASN A 2 -10.93 17.36 -4.72
CA ASN A 2 -10.81 15.95 -5.12
C ASN A 2 -9.70 15.29 -4.28
N PRO A 3 -9.90 14.10 -3.69
CA PRO A 3 -8.86 13.40 -2.93
C PRO A 3 -7.53 13.24 -3.67
N SER A 4 -7.55 13.12 -5.01
CA SER A 4 -6.33 13.07 -5.82
C SER A 4 -5.55 14.40 -5.86
N GLU A 5 -6.20 15.54 -5.64
CA GLU A 5 -5.53 16.85 -5.56
C GLU A 5 -4.79 17.02 -4.25
N ILE A 6 -5.29 16.39 -3.18
CA ILE A 6 -4.63 16.43 -1.87
C ILE A 6 -3.27 15.74 -1.92
N ILE A 7 -3.16 14.63 -2.65
CA ILE A 7 -1.89 13.88 -2.78
C ILE A 7 -0.78 14.73 -3.38
N THR A 8 -1.09 15.63 -4.33
CA THR A 8 -0.09 16.47 -4.99
C THR A 8 0.73 17.31 -3.99
N ASN A 9 0.13 17.65 -2.86
CA ASN A 9 0.83 18.40 -1.80
C ASN A 9 1.84 17.55 -0.99
N TYR A 10 1.88 16.24 -1.24
CA TYR A 10 2.74 15.29 -0.51
C TYR A 10 3.69 14.53 -1.44
N LEU A 11 3.83 14.97 -2.68
CA LEU A 11 4.84 14.47 -3.61
C LEU A 11 6.16 15.18 -3.35
N ASP A 12 7.25 14.52 -3.73
CA ASP A 12 8.59 15.09 -3.72
C ASP A 12 9.05 15.27 -5.17
N ASP A 13 9.06 16.54 -5.62
CA ASP A 13 9.30 16.87 -7.03
C ASP A 13 10.67 16.38 -7.50
N LEU A 14 11.72 16.50 -6.67
CA LEU A 14 13.06 16.05 -7.03
C LEU A 14 13.13 14.54 -7.21
N THR A 15 12.56 13.79 -6.25
CA THR A 15 12.48 12.32 -6.33
C THR A 15 11.64 11.89 -7.54
N ASP A 16 10.51 12.57 -7.80
CA ASP A 16 9.64 12.24 -8.91
C ASP A 16 10.31 12.48 -10.26
N GLU A 17 11.01 13.60 -10.41
CA GLU A 17 11.76 13.93 -11.62
C GLU A 17 12.86 12.90 -11.91
N VAL A 18 13.68 12.58 -10.92
CA VAL A 18 14.78 11.61 -11.07
C VAL A 18 14.25 10.21 -11.40
N VAL A 19 13.24 9.72 -10.69
CA VAL A 19 12.66 8.40 -10.97
C VAL A 19 11.99 8.35 -12.34
N TYR A 20 11.30 9.41 -12.76
CA TYR A 20 10.69 9.49 -14.07
C TYR A 20 11.72 9.50 -15.20
N SER A 21 12.79 10.30 -15.08
CA SER A 21 13.87 10.39 -16.06
C SER A 21 14.59 9.06 -16.27
N HIS A 22 14.62 8.19 -15.26
CA HIS A 22 15.27 6.88 -15.30
C HIS A 22 14.28 5.68 -15.35
N ALA A 23 13.03 5.91 -15.74
CA ALA A 23 12.01 4.87 -15.82
C ALA A 23 12.43 3.69 -16.69
N SER A 24 13.12 3.92 -17.81
CA SER A 24 13.62 2.88 -18.72
C SER A 24 14.69 1.97 -18.08
N ASP A 25 15.56 2.53 -17.24
CA ASP A 25 16.58 1.74 -16.52
C ASP A 25 15.90 0.89 -15.44
N ILE A 26 14.92 1.45 -14.74
CA ILE A 26 14.10 0.74 -13.74
C ILE A 26 13.31 -0.40 -14.42
N ASP A 27 12.68 -0.14 -15.56
CA ASP A 27 11.96 -1.15 -16.34
C ASP A 27 12.88 -2.32 -16.75
N THR A 28 14.09 -2.00 -17.21
CA THR A 28 15.08 -3.01 -17.63
C THR A 28 15.44 -3.91 -16.46
N VAL A 29 15.72 -3.36 -15.29
CA VAL A 29 16.05 -4.13 -14.10
C VAL A 29 14.85 -4.91 -13.57
N ALA A 30 13.66 -4.35 -13.58
CA ALA A 30 12.42 -5.04 -13.20
C ALA A 30 12.16 -6.25 -14.10
N TYR A 31 12.34 -6.09 -15.41
CA TYR A 31 12.22 -7.17 -16.40
C TYR A 31 13.24 -8.30 -16.14
N VAL A 32 14.50 -7.97 -15.91
CA VAL A 32 15.55 -8.96 -15.62
C VAL A 32 15.24 -9.74 -14.33
N LEU A 33 14.78 -9.05 -13.30
CA LEU A 33 14.37 -9.69 -12.06
C LEU A 33 13.04 -10.45 -12.19
N GLY A 34 12.20 -10.11 -13.18
CA GLY A 34 10.84 -10.63 -13.35
C GLY A 34 9.90 -10.20 -12.24
N ILE A 35 10.04 -8.95 -11.79
CA ILE A 35 9.20 -8.33 -10.76
C ILE A 35 8.43 -7.14 -11.34
N ASP A 36 7.50 -6.61 -10.55
CA ASP A 36 6.69 -5.46 -10.96
C ASP A 36 7.51 -4.15 -10.99
N HIS A 37 7.33 -3.35 -12.05
CA HIS A 37 7.97 -2.04 -12.20
C HIS A 37 7.63 -1.10 -11.03
N ASN A 38 6.36 -1.00 -10.64
CA ASN A 38 5.95 -0.09 -9.56
C ASN A 38 6.55 -0.51 -8.22
N TYR A 39 6.68 -1.83 -8.02
CA TYR A 39 7.38 -2.36 -6.85
C TYR A 39 8.85 -1.91 -6.85
N LEU A 40 9.58 -2.14 -7.96
CA LEU A 40 10.99 -1.73 -8.04
C LEU A 40 11.14 -0.21 -7.92
N SER A 41 10.28 0.57 -8.57
CA SER A 41 10.25 2.03 -8.43
C SER A 41 10.06 2.47 -6.98
N SER A 42 9.17 1.83 -6.22
CA SER A 42 9.01 2.13 -4.79
C SER A 42 10.26 1.80 -3.96
N GLN A 43 10.98 0.73 -4.32
CA GLN A 43 12.25 0.39 -3.66
C GLN A 43 13.35 1.40 -4.01
N VAL A 44 13.44 1.86 -5.26
CA VAL A 44 14.35 2.95 -5.64
C VAL A 44 14.08 4.19 -4.80
N ARG A 45 12.82 4.62 -4.69
CA ARG A 45 12.42 5.77 -3.87
C ARG A 45 12.78 5.60 -2.39
N LEU A 46 12.76 4.39 -1.84
CA LEU A 46 13.21 4.11 -0.47
C LEU A 46 14.70 4.36 -0.26
N HIS A 47 15.52 4.32 -1.32
CA HIS A 47 16.98 4.48 -1.22
C HIS A 47 17.45 5.89 -1.57
N ILE A 48 16.67 6.68 -2.31
CA ILE A 48 17.04 8.06 -2.70
C ILE A 48 17.40 8.95 -1.49
N PRO A 49 16.65 8.93 -0.35
CA PRO A 49 16.97 9.80 0.77
C PRO A 49 18.31 9.51 1.46
N TRP A 50 19.03 8.47 1.09
CA TRP A 50 20.40 8.23 1.55
C TRP A 50 21.40 9.21 0.97
N PHE A 51 21.13 9.76 -0.23
CA PHE A 51 22.00 10.67 -0.97
C PHE A 51 21.66 12.13 -0.67
N SER A 52 22.66 13.03 -0.73
CA SER A 52 22.39 14.46 -0.62
C SER A 52 21.70 15.01 -1.88
N GLU A 53 21.06 16.17 -1.75
CA GLU A 53 20.43 16.83 -2.91
C GLU A 53 21.45 17.13 -4.02
N GLU A 54 22.68 17.52 -3.65
CA GLU A 54 23.75 17.77 -4.61
C GLU A 54 24.12 16.50 -5.39
N GLU A 55 24.25 15.35 -4.70
CA GLU A 55 24.52 14.06 -5.35
C GLU A 55 23.39 13.65 -6.29
N ILE A 56 22.13 13.91 -5.90
CA ILE A 56 20.95 13.58 -6.72
C ILE A 56 20.89 14.49 -7.97
N GLN A 57 21.27 15.77 -7.85
CA GLN A 57 21.27 16.71 -8.95
C GLN A 57 22.48 16.53 -9.88
N GLU A 58 23.56 15.91 -9.40
CA GLU A 58 24.75 15.67 -10.22
C GLU A 58 24.44 14.66 -11.33
N ALA A 59 24.82 15.03 -12.57
CA ALA A 59 24.57 14.24 -13.78
C ALA A 59 23.12 13.73 -13.90
N ASP A 60 22.13 14.57 -13.54
CA ASP A 60 20.69 14.26 -13.58
C ASP A 60 20.32 12.98 -12.81
N GLY A 61 21.04 12.66 -11.73
CA GLY A 61 20.81 11.50 -10.89
C GLY A 61 21.26 10.15 -11.46
N VAL A 62 21.90 10.11 -12.62
CA VAL A 62 22.34 8.86 -13.31
C VAL A 62 23.19 7.99 -12.39
N ILE A 63 24.14 8.59 -11.68
CA ILE A 63 25.08 7.86 -10.82
C ILE A 63 24.33 7.24 -9.64
N VAL A 64 23.47 8.04 -8.98
CA VAL A 64 22.65 7.63 -7.85
C VAL A 64 21.72 6.47 -8.23
N ILE A 65 20.98 6.62 -9.33
CA ILE A 65 20.05 5.58 -9.79
C ILE A 65 20.78 4.28 -10.14
N ARG A 66 21.92 4.35 -10.85
CA ARG A 66 22.70 3.14 -11.18
C ARG A 66 23.24 2.44 -9.94
N GLN A 67 23.70 3.20 -8.95
CA GLN A 67 24.16 2.64 -7.68
C GLN A 67 23.02 1.94 -6.94
N ILE A 68 21.85 2.59 -6.81
CA ILE A 68 20.66 2.01 -6.18
C ILE A 68 20.22 0.74 -6.92
N LEU A 69 20.12 0.76 -8.25
CA LEU A 69 19.70 -0.39 -9.03
C LEU A 69 20.68 -1.56 -8.93
N ALA A 70 22.00 -1.30 -8.89
CA ALA A 70 23.01 -2.33 -8.68
C ALA A 70 22.86 -3.00 -7.31
N GLN A 71 22.61 -2.22 -6.26
CA GLN A 71 22.35 -2.71 -4.90
C GLN A 71 21.06 -3.55 -4.86
N LEU A 72 19.95 -3.02 -5.41
CA LEU A 72 18.64 -3.69 -5.42
C LEU A 72 18.64 -5.00 -6.18
N ARG A 73 19.42 -5.13 -7.26
CA ARG A 73 19.56 -6.40 -7.99
C ARG A 73 20.04 -7.54 -7.09
N ASN A 74 20.93 -7.25 -6.15
CA ASN A 74 21.43 -8.24 -5.19
C ASN A 74 20.42 -8.46 -4.06
N GLU A 75 19.85 -7.40 -3.50
CA GLU A 75 18.92 -7.47 -2.36
C GLU A 75 17.58 -8.13 -2.71
N LEU A 76 17.10 -7.95 -3.95
CA LEU A 76 15.81 -8.47 -4.41
C LEU A 76 15.88 -9.84 -5.09
N SER A 77 17.02 -10.52 -5.07
CA SER A 77 17.15 -11.86 -5.67
C SER A 77 16.18 -12.87 -5.06
N ASP A 78 16.12 -12.96 -3.74
CA ASP A 78 15.21 -13.85 -3.01
C ASP A 78 13.74 -13.44 -3.19
N PHE A 79 13.47 -12.11 -3.20
CA PHE A 79 12.14 -11.60 -3.49
C PHE A 79 11.69 -12.02 -4.91
N SER A 80 12.55 -11.90 -5.90
CA SER A 80 12.27 -12.30 -7.29
C SER A 80 11.87 -13.79 -7.39
N ILE A 81 12.59 -14.67 -6.70
CA ILE A 81 12.28 -16.12 -6.66
C ILE A 81 10.90 -16.35 -6.03
N ASN A 82 10.67 -15.76 -4.87
CA ASN A 82 9.39 -15.88 -4.16
C ASN A 82 8.23 -15.29 -4.96
N TYR A 83 8.42 -14.14 -5.58
CA TYR A 83 7.40 -13.48 -6.39
C TYR A 83 6.96 -14.34 -7.58
N LYS A 84 7.92 -14.96 -8.29
CA LYS A 84 7.64 -15.89 -9.41
C LYS A 84 6.92 -17.14 -8.93
N ALA A 85 7.35 -17.72 -7.80
CA ALA A 85 6.70 -18.89 -7.22
C ALA A 85 5.25 -18.60 -6.82
N HIS A 86 4.99 -17.47 -6.18
CA HIS A 86 3.64 -17.05 -5.80
C HIS A 86 2.75 -16.76 -7.02
N ARG A 87 3.30 -16.17 -8.09
CA ARG A 87 2.55 -15.99 -9.35
C ARG A 87 2.11 -17.32 -9.94
N ALA A 88 2.93 -18.33 -9.92
CA ALA A 88 2.56 -19.67 -10.37
C ALA A 88 1.45 -20.30 -9.52
N LEU A 89 1.43 -20.01 -8.22
CA LEU A 89 0.43 -20.54 -7.28
C LEU A 89 -0.94 -19.88 -7.35
N ASN A 90 -1.06 -18.68 -7.93
CA ASN A 90 -2.32 -17.93 -7.95
C ASN A 90 -3.00 -17.86 -9.32
N GLY A 91 -2.37 -18.39 -10.35
CA GLY A 91 -2.92 -18.42 -11.70
C GLY A 91 -3.02 -17.07 -12.40
N ILE A 92 -2.29 -16.04 -11.94
CA ILE A 92 -2.37 -14.69 -12.53
C ILE A 92 -2.00 -14.68 -14.02
N GLU A 93 -1.16 -15.59 -14.46
CA GLU A 93 -0.72 -15.71 -15.86
C GLU A 93 -1.89 -16.09 -16.82
N ILE A 94 -3.00 -16.57 -16.27
CA ILE A 94 -4.20 -16.93 -17.06
C ILE A 94 -5.05 -15.68 -17.32
N LEU A 95 -4.86 -14.62 -16.54
CA LEU A 95 -5.67 -13.41 -16.63
C LEU A 95 -5.16 -12.51 -17.76
N ALA A 96 -6.07 -12.11 -18.64
CA ALA A 96 -5.76 -11.15 -19.70
C ALA A 96 -5.53 -9.74 -19.10
N GLY A 97 -4.54 -8.99 -19.61
CA GLY A 97 -4.19 -7.67 -19.09
C GLY A 97 -5.32 -6.62 -19.12
N ASN A 98 -6.35 -6.82 -19.97
CA ASN A 98 -7.53 -5.96 -20.05
C ASN A 98 -8.77 -6.54 -19.36
N ALA A 99 -8.63 -7.67 -18.68
CA ALA A 99 -9.74 -8.29 -17.98
C ALA A 99 -10.28 -7.36 -16.87
N GLN A 100 -11.58 -7.48 -16.61
CA GLN A 100 -12.29 -6.72 -15.60
C GLN A 100 -13.03 -7.66 -14.67
N LEU A 101 -12.97 -7.41 -13.36
CA LEU A 101 -13.82 -8.12 -12.42
C LEU A 101 -15.25 -7.57 -12.51
N VAL A 102 -16.21 -8.46 -12.72
CA VAL A 102 -17.63 -8.16 -12.75
C VAL A 102 -18.37 -9.02 -11.73
N LYS A 103 -19.47 -8.48 -11.20
CA LYS A 103 -20.37 -9.20 -10.31
C LYS A 103 -21.67 -9.55 -11.05
N LYS A 104 -22.02 -10.84 -11.10
CA LYS A 104 -23.22 -11.34 -11.77
C LYS A 104 -23.89 -12.38 -10.88
N ASN A 105 -25.19 -12.22 -10.60
CA ASN A 105 -25.98 -13.15 -9.77
C ASN A 105 -25.37 -13.45 -8.39
N GLY A 106 -24.69 -12.49 -7.78
CA GLY A 106 -24.02 -12.67 -6.49
C GLY A 106 -22.61 -13.27 -6.57
N GLU A 107 -22.22 -13.79 -7.73
CA GLU A 107 -20.90 -14.34 -8.00
C GLU A 107 -19.96 -13.31 -8.64
N MET A 108 -18.66 -13.51 -8.49
CA MET A 108 -17.63 -12.66 -9.07
C MET A 108 -16.93 -13.38 -10.22
N TRP A 109 -16.84 -12.72 -11.36
CA TRP A 109 -16.29 -13.25 -12.60
C TRP A 109 -15.24 -12.31 -13.17
N ILE A 110 -14.27 -12.89 -13.89
CA ILE A 110 -13.39 -12.12 -14.77
C ILE A 110 -14.04 -12.06 -16.15
N ALA A 111 -14.44 -10.87 -16.59
CA ALA A 111 -14.95 -10.65 -17.92
C ALA A 111 -13.78 -10.66 -18.91
N ASP A 112 -13.66 -11.74 -19.67
CA ASP A 112 -12.81 -11.84 -20.84
C ASP A 112 -13.68 -12.36 -21.99
N SER A 113 -13.74 -11.60 -23.08
CA SER A 113 -14.58 -11.91 -24.24
C SER A 113 -14.18 -13.19 -25.00
N SER A 114 -13.03 -13.77 -24.70
CA SER A 114 -12.47 -14.88 -25.48
C SER A 114 -12.39 -16.22 -24.75
N LYS A 115 -12.68 -16.29 -23.45
CA LYS A 115 -12.47 -17.50 -22.63
C LYS A 115 -13.60 -17.78 -21.66
N LYS A 116 -13.67 -19.05 -21.21
CA LYS A 116 -14.49 -19.47 -20.08
C LYS A 116 -14.09 -18.65 -18.86
N GLU A 117 -15.02 -17.88 -18.32
CA GLU A 117 -14.76 -16.93 -17.23
C GLU A 117 -14.36 -17.69 -15.94
N PRO A 118 -13.19 -17.45 -15.36
CA PRO A 118 -12.85 -18.05 -14.08
C PRO A 118 -13.66 -17.39 -12.94
N ILE A 119 -14.14 -18.20 -12.01
CA ILE A 119 -14.85 -17.72 -10.82
C ILE A 119 -13.84 -17.20 -9.80
N ILE A 120 -14.07 -15.97 -9.32
CA ILE A 120 -13.31 -15.35 -8.25
C ILE A 120 -14.09 -15.46 -6.93
N LYS A 121 -13.41 -15.85 -5.86
CA LYS A 121 -13.99 -15.94 -4.52
C LYS A 121 -13.27 -15.02 -3.54
N PHE A 122 -14.07 -14.36 -2.69
CA PHE A 122 -13.56 -13.73 -1.48
C PHE A 122 -13.34 -14.81 -0.43
N CYS A 123 -12.20 -14.79 0.24
CA CYS A 123 -11.83 -15.80 1.21
C CYS A 123 -11.08 -15.23 2.41
N ASN A 124 -11.17 -15.93 3.53
CA ASN A 124 -10.25 -15.79 4.63
C ASN A 124 -8.95 -16.51 4.24
N VAL A 125 -7.85 -15.78 4.23
CA VAL A 125 -6.52 -16.35 4.00
C VAL A 125 -6.01 -16.90 5.33
N PRO A 126 -5.49 -18.15 5.38
CA PRO A 126 -4.91 -18.69 6.60
C PRO A 126 -3.84 -17.76 7.19
N PRO A 127 -3.81 -17.51 8.52
CA PRO A 127 -2.87 -16.55 9.11
C PRO A 127 -1.42 -16.80 8.77
N SER A 128 -0.95 -18.05 8.76
CA SER A 128 0.41 -18.41 8.38
C SER A 128 0.74 -17.97 6.95
N PHE A 129 -0.17 -18.19 6.01
CA PHE A 129 -0.01 -17.79 4.62
C PHE A 129 -0.11 -16.28 4.45
N GLY A 130 -1.01 -15.62 5.18
CA GLY A 130 -1.13 -14.16 5.19
C GLY A 130 0.14 -13.48 5.72
N LEU A 131 0.76 -14.01 6.78
CA LEU A 131 2.03 -13.54 7.31
C LEU A 131 3.18 -13.74 6.31
N GLU A 132 3.17 -14.87 5.58
CA GLU A 132 4.13 -15.13 4.52
C GLU A 132 4.02 -14.12 3.38
N ILE A 133 2.79 -13.81 2.91
CA ILE A 133 2.57 -12.74 1.92
C ILE A 133 3.12 -11.39 2.41
N GLN A 134 2.88 -11.04 3.67
CA GLN A 134 3.39 -9.78 4.24
C GLN A 134 4.91 -9.73 4.25
N LYS A 135 5.57 -10.85 4.57
CA LYS A 135 7.02 -10.96 4.65
C LYS A 135 7.68 -11.01 3.28
N SER A 136 7.10 -11.78 2.35
CA SER A 136 7.75 -12.14 1.09
C SER A 136 7.28 -11.30 -0.10
N MET A 137 6.06 -10.71 -0.06
CA MET A 137 5.45 -10.06 -1.22
C MET A 137 5.21 -8.57 -1.02
N HIS A 138 4.95 -8.13 0.22
CA HIS A 138 4.66 -6.73 0.48
C HIS A 138 5.95 -5.89 0.53
N TYR A 139 5.93 -4.67 -0.01
CA TYR A 139 7.12 -3.80 -0.13
C TYR A 139 7.84 -3.47 1.19
N ILE A 140 7.17 -3.61 2.34
CA ILE A 140 7.77 -3.40 3.66
C ILE A 140 8.55 -4.64 4.13
N HIS A 141 8.31 -5.82 3.55
CA HIS A 141 8.94 -7.10 3.92
C HIS A 141 8.91 -7.40 5.42
N HIS A 142 7.83 -7.06 6.10
CA HIS A 142 7.68 -7.29 7.53
C HIS A 142 6.29 -7.79 7.87
N ALA A 143 6.24 -8.97 8.50
CA ALA A 143 4.99 -9.56 8.98
C ALA A 143 4.51 -8.83 10.23
N ARG A 144 3.20 -8.59 10.30
CA ARG A 144 2.52 -8.05 11.48
C ARG A 144 1.79 -9.17 12.21
N PHE A 145 2.37 -9.63 13.31
CA PHE A 145 1.82 -10.73 14.12
C PHE A 145 0.54 -10.35 14.87
N ASP A 146 0.27 -9.06 15.04
CA ASP A 146 -0.96 -8.48 15.59
C ASP A 146 -2.11 -8.43 14.56
N THR A 147 -1.91 -8.94 13.35
CA THR A 147 -2.95 -9.01 12.32
C THR A 147 -4.05 -9.97 12.76
N LYS A 148 -5.29 -9.46 12.77
CA LYS A 148 -6.48 -10.21 13.21
C LYS A 148 -7.24 -10.83 12.05
N TYR A 149 -7.29 -10.13 10.90
CA TYR A 149 -8.00 -10.58 9.72
C TYR A 149 -7.09 -10.57 8.50
N HIS A 150 -7.18 -11.63 7.73
CA HIS A 150 -6.46 -11.83 6.48
C HIS A 150 -7.48 -12.16 5.40
N PHE A 151 -7.69 -11.25 4.45
CA PHE A 151 -8.65 -11.43 3.36
C PHE A 151 -7.96 -11.46 2.01
N GLY A 152 -8.55 -12.19 1.07
CA GLY A 152 -8.07 -12.27 -0.29
C GLY A 152 -9.17 -12.49 -1.31
N LEU A 153 -8.85 -12.25 -2.57
CA LEU A 153 -9.60 -12.74 -3.71
C LEU A 153 -8.76 -13.81 -4.41
N THR A 154 -9.34 -14.98 -4.62
CA THR A 154 -8.67 -16.12 -5.27
C THR A 154 -9.52 -16.65 -6.41
N MET A 155 -8.88 -17.22 -7.41
CA MET A 155 -9.56 -18.07 -8.40
C MET A 155 -9.91 -19.40 -7.76
N THR A 156 -11.06 -19.96 -8.12
CA THR A 156 -11.59 -21.19 -7.49
C THR A 156 -10.65 -22.37 -7.54
N GLU A 157 -9.83 -22.45 -8.58
CA GLU A 157 -8.91 -23.57 -8.84
C GLU A 157 -7.52 -23.35 -8.22
N TYR A 158 -7.28 -22.20 -7.57
CA TYR A 158 -5.96 -21.81 -7.05
C TYR A 158 -5.98 -21.58 -5.54
N VAL A 159 -4.86 -21.86 -4.90
CA VAL A 159 -4.70 -21.76 -3.44
C VAL A 159 -4.28 -20.35 -3.01
N ALA A 160 -3.41 -19.72 -3.79
CA ALA A 160 -2.89 -18.40 -3.46
C ALA A 160 -3.82 -17.29 -3.91
N PRO A 161 -4.03 -16.23 -3.11
CA PRO A 161 -4.86 -15.12 -3.51
C PRO A 161 -4.17 -14.26 -4.59
N LEU A 162 -4.98 -13.75 -5.53
CA LEU A 162 -4.58 -12.77 -6.54
C LEU A 162 -4.28 -11.40 -5.92
N CYS A 163 -5.01 -11.07 -4.87
CA CYS A 163 -4.78 -9.89 -4.06
C CYS A 163 -5.17 -10.17 -2.61
N TYR A 164 -4.57 -9.41 -1.71
CA TYR A 164 -4.60 -9.63 -0.28
C TYR A 164 -4.73 -8.31 0.47
N ALA A 165 -5.47 -8.33 1.57
CA ALA A 165 -5.53 -7.23 2.54
C ALA A 165 -5.58 -7.79 3.96
N SER A 166 -4.89 -7.11 4.88
CA SER A 166 -4.87 -7.50 6.29
C SER A 166 -5.27 -6.36 7.21
N PHE A 167 -5.90 -6.73 8.33
CA PHE A 167 -6.48 -5.78 9.26
C PHE A 167 -6.17 -6.18 10.70
N SER A 168 -5.95 -5.17 11.56
CA SER A 168 -5.84 -5.29 13.00
C SER A 168 -6.78 -4.32 13.71
N ASP A 169 -6.98 -4.51 15.01
CA ASP A 169 -7.62 -3.49 15.83
C ASP A 169 -6.73 -2.23 15.88
N ASN A 170 -7.33 -1.06 16.07
CA ASN A 170 -6.57 0.15 16.31
C ASN A 170 -6.04 0.16 17.74
N ASP A 171 -4.73 0.19 17.89
CA ASP A 171 -3.99 0.32 19.15
C ASP A 171 -3.39 1.73 19.35
N ARG A 172 -3.65 2.65 18.41
CA ARG A 172 -3.00 3.96 18.34
C ARG A 172 -3.98 5.07 18.68
N LYS A 173 -3.85 5.62 19.89
CA LYS A 173 -4.69 6.71 20.36
C LYS A 173 -4.65 7.95 19.48
N TYR A 174 -3.51 8.23 18.83
CA TYR A 174 -3.40 9.38 17.94
C TYR A 174 -4.29 9.26 16.69
N LEU A 175 -4.54 8.04 16.21
CA LEU A 175 -5.47 7.84 15.09
C LEU A 175 -6.93 8.06 15.50
N ASP A 176 -7.32 7.63 16.70
CA ASP A 176 -8.66 7.93 17.24
C ASP A 176 -8.87 9.43 17.37
N ASN A 177 -7.90 10.14 17.96
CA ASN A 177 -7.97 11.58 18.13
C ASN A 177 -8.01 12.31 16.78
N ALA A 178 -7.13 11.95 15.85
CA ALA A 178 -7.08 12.55 14.53
C ALA A 178 -8.39 12.33 13.76
N LEU A 179 -8.96 11.12 13.83
CA LEU A 179 -10.26 10.84 13.20
C LEU A 179 -11.37 11.68 13.83
N LEU A 180 -11.44 11.76 15.15
CA LEU A 180 -12.44 12.60 15.85
C LEU A 180 -12.36 14.06 15.44
N CYS A 181 -11.14 14.61 15.26
CA CYS A 181 -10.95 16.00 14.81
C CYS A 181 -11.33 16.20 13.34
N ALA A 182 -11.21 15.17 12.51
CA ALA A 182 -11.46 15.25 11.08
C ALA A 182 -12.89 14.84 10.67
N LEU A 183 -13.68 14.25 11.59
CA LEU A 183 -15.05 13.81 11.29
C LEU A 183 -15.90 14.99 10.83
N PRO A 184 -16.55 14.91 9.66
CA PRO A 184 -17.55 15.87 9.27
C PRO A 184 -18.73 15.92 10.25
N ASP A 185 -19.39 17.08 10.34
CA ASP A 185 -20.57 17.24 11.19
C ASP A 185 -21.65 16.22 10.89
N GLY A 186 -22.21 15.63 11.94
CA GLY A 186 -23.26 14.62 11.85
C GLY A 186 -22.77 13.18 11.80
N CYS A 187 -21.46 12.93 11.69
CA CYS A 187 -20.88 11.58 11.82
C CYS A 187 -20.92 11.05 13.26
N THR A 188 -20.90 9.73 13.39
CA THR A 188 -20.91 9.06 14.70
C THR A 188 -19.56 9.24 15.39
N LYS A 189 -19.54 9.79 16.62
CA LYS A 189 -18.31 10.05 17.38
C LYS A 189 -17.79 8.83 18.14
N SER A 190 -18.68 7.95 18.62
CA SER A 190 -18.26 6.68 19.23
C SER A 190 -18.05 5.65 18.14
N HIS A 191 -16.84 5.11 18.02
CA HIS A 191 -16.47 4.25 16.90
C HIS A 191 -15.43 3.22 17.28
N LYS A 192 -15.45 2.11 16.54
CA LYS A 192 -14.42 1.09 16.53
C LYS A 192 -13.71 1.07 15.19
N ILE A 193 -12.40 1.23 15.22
CA ILE A 193 -11.55 1.35 14.03
C ILE A 193 -10.85 0.04 13.73
N ALA A 194 -10.94 -0.43 12.49
CA ALA A 194 -10.03 -1.43 11.92
C ALA A 194 -8.90 -0.72 11.15
N VAL A 195 -7.66 -1.10 11.40
CA VAL A 195 -6.50 -0.60 10.66
C VAL A 195 -6.16 -1.58 9.55
N MET A 196 -6.28 -1.18 8.28
CA MET A 196 -5.71 -1.94 7.17
C MET A 196 -4.19 -1.80 7.22
N THR A 197 -3.52 -2.88 7.59
CA THR A 197 -2.07 -2.87 7.86
C THR A 197 -1.23 -3.18 6.64
N ARG A 198 -1.79 -3.98 5.71
CA ARG A 198 -1.15 -4.36 4.44
C ARG A 198 -2.21 -4.53 3.37
N ALA A 199 -1.88 -4.08 2.18
CA ALA A 199 -2.62 -4.37 0.96
C ALA A 199 -1.61 -4.73 -0.13
N PHE A 200 -1.87 -5.82 -0.84
CA PHE A 200 -1.00 -6.33 -1.89
C PHE A 200 -1.83 -6.88 -3.04
N GLY A 201 -1.37 -6.67 -4.25
CA GLY A 201 -1.92 -7.27 -5.46
C GLY A 201 -0.82 -7.47 -6.48
N TYR A 202 -0.90 -8.55 -7.24
CA TYR A 202 0.02 -8.76 -8.35
C TYR A 202 -0.27 -7.80 -9.51
N ASN A 203 0.74 -7.47 -10.28
CA ASN A 203 0.57 -6.68 -11.49
C ASN A 203 0.92 -7.57 -12.73
N PRO A 204 0.08 -7.54 -13.79
CA PRO A 204 -1.17 -6.81 -13.89
C PRO A 204 -2.34 -7.54 -13.22
N LEU A 205 -3.14 -6.80 -12.44
CA LEU A 205 -4.43 -7.29 -11.96
C LEU A 205 -5.56 -6.84 -12.89
N PRO A 206 -6.63 -7.66 -13.05
CA PRO A 206 -7.86 -7.18 -13.69
C PRO A 206 -8.40 -5.94 -13.01
N LYS A 207 -8.98 -5.04 -13.79
CA LYS A 207 -9.63 -3.82 -13.25
C LYS A 207 -10.63 -4.19 -12.16
N ASN A 208 -10.74 -3.35 -11.15
CA ASN A 208 -11.65 -3.48 -10.00
C ASN A 208 -11.31 -4.59 -8.99
N MET A 209 -10.24 -5.35 -9.16
CA MET A 209 -9.88 -6.43 -8.20
C MET A 209 -9.63 -5.87 -6.80
N MET A 210 -8.72 -4.90 -6.65
CA MET A 210 -8.38 -4.34 -5.34
C MET A 210 -9.58 -3.62 -4.69
N SER A 211 -10.33 -2.80 -5.44
CA SER A 211 -11.52 -2.12 -4.91
C SER A 211 -12.62 -3.10 -4.50
N THR A 212 -12.75 -4.21 -5.21
CA THR A 212 -13.67 -5.30 -4.84
C THR A 212 -13.21 -5.99 -3.56
N LEU A 213 -11.91 -6.30 -3.42
CA LEU A 213 -11.36 -6.84 -2.18
C LEU A 213 -11.67 -5.92 -1.01
N PHE A 214 -11.42 -4.61 -1.14
CA PHE A 214 -11.71 -3.63 -0.08
C PHE A 214 -13.19 -3.57 0.25
N SER A 215 -14.07 -3.59 -0.74
CA SER A 215 -15.53 -3.62 -0.52
C SER A 215 -16.02 -4.89 0.18
N CYS A 216 -15.48 -6.07 -0.17
CA CYS A 216 -15.79 -7.32 0.51
C CYS A 216 -15.26 -7.31 1.96
N SER A 217 -14.03 -6.85 2.15
CA SER A 217 -13.42 -6.71 3.48
C SER A 217 -14.20 -5.74 4.37
N ALA A 218 -14.65 -4.60 3.81
CA ALA A 218 -15.46 -3.62 4.51
C ALA A 218 -16.78 -4.23 5.02
N LYS A 219 -17.45 -5.02 4.18
CA LYS A 219 -18.68 -5.73 4.56
C LYS A 219 -18.42 -6.71 5.70
N GLU A 220 -17.34 -7.47 5.63
CA GLU A 220 -16.99 -8.44 6.66
C GLU A 220 -16.63 -7.76 7.98
N LEU A 221 -15.79 -6.70 7.95
CA LEU A 221 -15.44 -5.94 9.15
C LEU A 221 -16.64 -5.25 9.79
N LYS A 222 -17.60 -4.78 9.00
CA LYS A 222 -18.87 -4.26 9.51
C LYS A 222 -19.64 -5.33 10.29
N ASN A 223 -19.69 -6.57 9.80
CA ASN A 223 -20.32 -7.70 10.49
C ASN A 223 -19.62 -8.00 11.83
N HIS A 224 -18.32 -7.70 11.95
CA HIS A 224 -17.54 -7.78 13.18
C HIS A 224 -17.65 -6.53 14.09
N GLY A 225 -18.54 -5.61 13.76
CA GLY A 225 -18.85 -4.44 14.60
C GLY A 225 -17.84 -3.30 14.51
N TYR A 226 -17.07 -3.19 13.42
CA TYR A 226 -16.27 -2.02 13.15
C TYR A 226 -17.11 -0.93 12.48
N ASP A 227 -16.76 0.32 12.73
CA ASP A 227 -17.42 1.50 12.18
C ASP A 227 -16.62 2.16 11.07
N TYR A 228 -15.29 2.09 11.15
CA TYR A 228 -14.35 2.68 10.20
C TYR A 228 -13.20 1.73 9.89
N ILE A 229 -12.71 1.81 8.64
CA ILE A 229 -11.41 1.28 8.26
C ILE A 229 -10.47 2.47 8.05
N VAL A 230 -9.27 2.43 8.62
CA VAL A 230 -8.22 3.40 8.33
C VAL A 230 -7.00 2.72 7.71
N THR A 231 -6.27 3.44 6.87
CA THR A 231 -5.04 2.95 6.25
C THR A 231 -4.07 4.10 6.00
N ALA A 232 -2.79 3.79 5.93
CA ALA A 232 -1.78 4.75 5.55
C ALA A 232 -1.43 4.62 4.07
N LEU A 233 -1.33 5.75 3.39
CA LEU A 233 -0.81 5.87 2.04
C LEU A 233 0.48 6.69 2.09
N ASN A 234 1.53 6.22 1.45
CA ASN A 234 2.79 6.94 1.34
C ASN A 234 2.99 7.46 -0.09
N PRO A 235 2.66 8.74 -0.38
CA PRO A 235 2.80 9.31 -1.71
C PRO A 235 4.26 9.37 -2.17
N TYR A 236 5.20 9.57 -1.24
CA TYR A 236 6.63 9.59 -1.54
C TYR A 236 7.12 8.33 -2.27
N LEU A 237 6.52 7.17 -2.00
CA LEU A 237 6.84 5.91 -2.69
C LEU A 237 6.16 5.76 -4.06
N GLY A 238 5.53 6.80 -4.58
CA GLY A 238 4.82 6.78 -5.86
C GLY A 238 3.40 6.23 -5.82
N PHE A 239 2.86 5.98 -4.62
CA PHE A 239 1.49 5.47 -4.47
C PHE A 239 0.47 6.62 -4.61
N LYS A 240 -0.22 6.67 -5.76
CA LYS A 240 -1.20 7.72 -6.10
C LYS A 240 -2.58 7.52 -5.47
N GLY A 241 -2.82 6.43 -4.76
CA GLY A 241 -4.06 6.18 -4.03
C GLY A 241 -5.31 5.88 -4.88
N SER A 242 -5.21 5.75 -6.20
CA SER A 242 -6.36 5.56 -7.09
C SER A 242 -7.28 4.41 -6.70
N ILE A 243 -6.72 3.31 -6.18
CA ILE A 243 -7.49 2.16 -5.68
C ILE A 243 -8.32 2.50 -4.44
N PHE A 244 -7.85 3.42 -3.61
CA PHE A 244 -8.55 3.87 -2.41
C PHE A 244 -9.66 4.85 -2.75
N TRP A 245 -9.41 5.78 -3.69
CA TRP A 245 -10.45 6.69 -4.16
C TRP A 245 -11.61 5.94 -4.80
N GLY A 246 -11.31 4.93 -5.64
CA GLY A 246 -12.32 4.06 -6.23
C GLY A 246 -13.08 3.19 -5.23
N ALA A 247 -12.61 3.08 -3.98
CA ALA A 247 -13.24 2.34 -2.90
C ALA A 247 -13.82 3.25 -1.80
N SER A 248 -14.05 4.54 -2.09
CA SER A 248 -14.59 5.56 -1.17
C SER A 248 -13.80 5.68 0.14
N TYR A 249 -12.48 5.73 0.04
CA TYR A 249 -11.61 6.18 1.13
C TYR A 249 -11.39 7.68 1.02
N PHE A 250 -11.32 8.36 2.15
CA PHE A 250 -11.18 9.82 2.26
C PHE A 250 -9.95 10.19 3.09
N PRO A 251 -9.20 11.23 2.72
CA PRO A 251 -8.09 11.71 3.54
C PRO A 251 -8.61 12.33 4.83
N PHE A 252 -7.98 12.03 5.98
CA PHE A 252 -8.38 12.60 7.26
C PHE A 252 -7.21 13.07 8.13
N ALA A 253 -6.01 12.54 7.93
CA ALA A 253 -4.85 12.96 8.70
C ALA A 253 -3.54 12.77 7.94
N THR A 254 -2.48 13.42 8.45
CA THR A 254 -1.10 13.16 8.04
C THR A 254 -0.27 12.81 9.26
N SER A 255 0.83 12.08 9.07
CA SER A 255 1.82 11.87 10.12
C SER A 255 3.23 11.92 9.56
N PRO A 256 4.22 12.31 10.38
CA PRO A 256 5.61 12.37 9.97
C PRO A 256 6.12 11.01 9.50
N MET A 257 6.99 11.02 8.49
CA MET A 257 7.69 9.85 8.02
C MET A 257 9.19 10.07 8.03
N SER A 258 9.93 9.09 8.51
CA SER A 258 11.39 9.10 8.46
C SER A 258 11.91 7.73 8.08
N TYR A 259 12.98 7.71 7.30
CA TYR A 259 13.68 6.50 6.88
C TYR A 259 15.00 6.36 7.63
N ILE A 260 15.38 5.13 7.88
CA ILE A 260 16.59 4.76 8.59
C ILE A 260 17.41 3.84 7.68
N TYR A 261 18.72 4.06 7.64
CA TYR A 261 19.63 3.29 6.81
C TYR A 261 20.76 2.71 7.66
N ASP A 262 21.36 1.62 7.18
CA ASP A 262 22.64 1.17 7.70
C ASP A 262 23.79 2.05 7.13
N ARG A 263 24.99 1.77 7.60
CA ARG A 263 26.21 2.49 7.17
C ARG A 263 26.55 2.35 5.66
N TYR A 264 25.84 1.49 4.95
CA TYR A 264 26.05 1.24 3.51
C TYR A 264 24.88 1.77 2.65
N GLY A 265 23.94 2.50 3.25
CA GLY A 265 22.77 3.03 2.56
C GLY A 265 21.63 2.05 2.33
N LYS A 266 21.69 0.87 2.98
CA LYS A 266 20.59 -0.06 2.94
C LYS A 266 19.44 0.40 3.83
N TYR A 267 18.23 0.49 3.27
CA TYR A 267 17.04 0.82 4.03
C TYR A 267 16.78 -0.22 5.14
N LEU A 268 16.56 0.26 6.33
CA LEU A 268 16.21 -0.54 7.49
C LEU A 268 14.77 -0.25 7.91
N ASN A 269 13.96 -1.30 8.01
CA ASN A 269 12.67 -1.13 8.64
C ASN A 269 12.87 -0.73 10.12
N ARG A 270 12.18 0.31 10.58
CA ARG A 270 12.28 0.85 11.95
C ARG A 270 12.18 -0.22 13.05
N ARG A 271 11.44 -1.31 12.80
CA ARG A 271 11.31 -2.43 13.73
C ARG A 271 12.50 -3.37 13.76
N ASN A 272 13.28 -3.40 12.69
CA ASN A 272 14.52 -4.19 12.58
C ASN A 272 15.76 -3.38 13.01
N ALA A 273 15.62 -2.06 13.16
CA ALA A 273 16.70 -1.14 13.49
C ALA A 273 17.17 -1.21 14.97
N ILE A 274 16.54 -2.02 15.81
CA ILE A 274 16.83 -2.12 17.26
C ILE A 274 18.11 -2.89 17.56
N SER A 275 18.74 -3.54 16.59
CA SER A 275 19.97 -4.32 16.80
C SER A 275 21.23 -3.58 16.34
N GLY A 276 21.73 -2.66 17.13
CA GLY A 276 23.17 -2.29 17.27
C GLY A 276 23.99 -1.79 16.07
N ASN A 277 23.52 -1.89 14.84
CA ASN A 277 24.26 -1.52 13.63
C ASN A 277 23.65 -0.34 12.86
N VAL A 278 22.88 0.48 13.54
CA VAL A 278 22.20 1.62 12.92
C VAL A 278 23.10 2.84 12.97
N THR A 279 23.52 3.31 11.82
CA THR A 279 23.92 4.70 11.68
C THR A 279 22.64 5.53 11.55
N GLU A 280 22.42 6.43 12.49
CA GLU A 280 21.21 7.26 12.58
C GLU A 280 21.17 8.35 11.50
N GLN A 281 21.18 7.99 10.24
CA GLN A 281 20.73 8.93 9.21
C GLN A 281 19.21 8.87 9.14
N LYS A 282 18.58 9.79 9.86
CA LYS A 282 17.13 10.01 9.76
C LYS A 282 16.86 11.02 8.66
N TYR A 283 16.26 10.55 7.61
CA TYR A 283 15.71 11.43 6.58
C TYR A 283 14.24 11.68 6.84
N THR A 284 13.85 12.96 6.89
CA THR A 284 12.45 13.37 6.96
C THR A 284 11.97 13.55 5.53
N THR A 285 11.09 12.69 5.10
CA THR A 285 10.40 12.79 3.81
C THR A 285 9.05 13.49 3.98
N PRO A 286 8.35 13.82 2.89
CA PRO A 286 6.96 14.22 2.96
C PRO A 286 6.13 13.27 3.85
N PRO A 287 5.14 13.79 4.59
CA PRO A 287 4.36 12.99 5.51
C PRO A 287 3.53 11.92 4.79
N ILE A 288 3.23 10.82 5.48
CA ILE A 288 2.25 9.85 5.01
C ILE A 288 0.84 10.39 5.22
N LEU A 289 -0.06 10.02 4.31
CA LEU A 289 -1.47 10.39 4.34
C LEU A 289 -2.29 9.24 4.93
N TRP A 290 -3.11 9.54 5.93
CA TRP A 290 -4.06 8.60 6.49
C TRP A 290 -5.42 8.75 5.84
N LEU A 291 -5.98 7.61 5.42
CA LEU A 291 -7.26 7.50 4.75
C LEU A 291 -8.25 6.76 5.62
N VAL A 292 -9.52 7.16 5.56
CA VAL A 292 -10.63 6.53 6.27
C VAL A 292 -11.72 6.09 5.31
N HIS A 293 -12.31 4.93 5.58
CA HIS A 293 -13.51 4.43 4.89
C HIS A 293 -14.60 4.16 5.94
N PRO A 294 -15.73 4.91 5.94
CA PRO A 294 -16.86 4.67 6.83
C PRO A 294 -17.61 3.39 6.43
N LEU A 295 -17.89 2.51 7.41
CA LEU A 295 -18.58 1.25 7.17
C LEU A 295 -20.11 1.37 7.25
N ASN A 296 -20.62 2.41 7.91
CA ASN A 296 -22.05 2.69 7.90
C ASN A 296 -22.42 3.64 6.75
N ARG A 297 -23.58 3.42 6.14
CA ARG A 297 -24.03 4.17 4.95
C ARG A 297 -24.30 5.65 5.24
N ARG A 298 -24.70 5.98 6.46
CA ARG A 298 -24.98 7.38 6.84
C ARG A 298 -23.69 8.19 6.82
N ASP A 299 -22.65 7.73 7.53
CA ASP A 299 -21.38 8.44 7.60
C ASP A 299 -20.68 8.45 6.24
N LEU A 300 -20.75 7.34 5.49
CA LEU A 300 -20.24 7.30 4.11
C LEU A 300 -20.87 8.40 3.23
N ASN A 301 -22.20 8.54 3.27
CA ASN A 301 -22.90 9.58 2.50
C ASN A 301 -22.52 11.01 2.95
N ILE A 302 -22.20 11.20 4.23
CA ILE A 302 -21.74 12.50 4.76
C ILE A 302 -20.35 12.80 4.19
N TRP A 303 -19.42 11.84 4.24
CA TRP A 303 -18.08 11.99 3.69
C TRP A 303 -18.09 12.22 2.17
N GLU A 304 -18.90 11.48 1.40
CA GLU A 304 -19.03 11.66 -0.05
C GLU A 304 -19.56 13.05 -0.44
N LYS A 305 -20.39 13.67 0.40
CA LYS A 305 -20.98 14.99 0.17
C LYS A 305 -20.13 16.14 0.71
N ALA A 306 -19.10 15.84 1.50
CA ALA A 306 -18.24 16.87 2.05
C ALA A 306 -17.52 17.61 0.90
N LYS A 307 -17.61 18.94 0.90
CA LYS A 307 -16.97 19.79 -0.11
C LYS A 307 -15.45 19.91 0.15
N GLU A 308 -15.07 19.82 1.41
CA GLU A 308 -13.70 19.92 1.89
C GLU A 308 -13.47 18.87 2.96
N TYR A 309 -12.24 18.36 3.03
CA TYR A 309 -11.80 17.43 4.06
C TYR A 309 -10.89 18.16 5.03
N THR A 310 -11.17 18.03 6.31
CA THR A 310 -10.23 18.43 7.35
C THR A 310 -9.15 17.37 7.45
N VAL A 311 -7.92 17.71 7.08
CA VAL A 311 -6.76 16.81 7.21
C VAL A 311 -6.01 17.22 8.49
N TYR A 312 -6.13 16.40 9.52
CA TYR A 312 -5.47 16.63 10.80
C TYR A 312 -3.97 16.34 10.70
N ASN A 313 -3.13 17.27 11.15
CA ASN A 313 -1.69 17.04 11.15
C ASN A 313 -1.25 16.42 12.49
N ILE A 314 -0.99 15.11 12.49
CA ILE A 314 -0.44 14.40 13.66
C ILE A 314 0.98 14.86 13.88
N SER A 315 1.24 15.51 15.02
CA SER A 315 2.56 16.01 15.37
C SER A 315 3.56 14.86 15.62
N GLN A 316 4.86 15.19 15.54
CA GLN A 316 5.93 14.24 15.87
C GLN A 316 5.81 13.71 17.31
N GLU A 317 5.37 14.56 18.23
CA GLU A 317 5.19 14.20 19.65
C GLU A 317 4.02 13.22 19.84
N GLU A 318 2.88 13.44 19.19
CA GLU A 318 1.73 12.53 19.22
C GLU A 318 2.08 11.18 18.60
N TYR A 319 2.78 11.21 17.45
CA TYR A 319 3.21 10.00 16.74
C TYR A 319 4.21 9.17 17.55
N ALA A 320 5.06 9.80 18.34
CA ALA A 320 6.06 9.13 19.18
C ALA A 320 5.45 8.49 20.44
N LYS A 321 4.32 9.00 20.93
CA LYS A 321 3.61 8.49 22.13
C LYS A 321 2.69 7.30 21.85
N GLY A 322 2.39 6.99 20.62
CA GLY A 322 1.50 5.89 20.19
C GLY A 322 2.23 4.80 19.48
#